data_7851ed29dc21d5345319a06028e9306a
#
_entry.id   7851ed29dc21d5345319a06028e9306a
#
_cell.length_a   1.000
_cell.length_b   1.000
_cell.length_c   1.000
_cell.angle_alpha   90.00
_cell.angle_beta   90.00
_cell.angle_gamma   90.00
#
_symmetry.space_group_name_H-M   'P 1'
#
loop_
_entity.id
_entity.type
_entity.pdbx_description
1 polymer ?
#
loop_
_entity_poly.entity_id
_entity_poly.type
_entity_poly.pdbx_seq_one_letter_code
_entity_poly.pdbx_strand_id
1 'polypeptide(L)'
;PGKSERTMALMAHYDSATVEADENGHQHITDGTSLGAADDGYGVAAIVETLRALKAEGRQPENSLKIVITDAEEIGLVGARNEMQHHRADYENVDLVLNLEARGTSGPAFMFETSPNNSAVAGYFLSHVKQPVSSSLLPSLYARMPNGTDMNVLIPKGFTVLNIAAIGEAEHYHHATDAPRYVDHSTLQHYGDQVLGLTRAWAFDGQAPTLTADGDLHFFQLWRGLTVRYPAAVGTGLGCLAV
;
A
#
# COMPACT_ATOMS: atom_id res chain seq x y z
N PRO A 1 20.37 6.17 2.73
CA PRO A 1 20.93 4.83 2.89
C PRO A 1 21.11 4.47 4.36
N GLY A 2 20.87 3.19 4.70
CA GLY A 2 21.18 2.59 5.98
C GLY A 2 22.61 2.05 6.06
N LYS A 3 22.92 1.37 7.16
CA LYS A 3 24.18 0.64 7.30
C LYS A 3 24.19 -0.67 6.50
N SER A 4 23.00 -1.28 6.31
CA SER A 4 22.81 -2.44 5.45
C SER A 4 22.27 -2.05 4.09
N GLU A 5 22.46 -2.91 3.09
CA GLU A 5 21.89 -2.74 1.75
C GLU A 5 20.43 -3.17 1.68
N ARG A 6 19.93 -3.90 2.69
CA ARG A 6 18.54 -4.35 2.75
C ARG A 6 17.60 -3.14 2.73
N THR A 7 16.64 -3.16 1.85
CA THR A 7 15.88 -1.95 1.49
C THR A 7 14.37 -2.19 1.59
N MET A 8 13.66 -1.25 2.21
CA MET A 8 12.22 -1.07 2.03
C MET A 8 12.00 0.04 1.00
N ALA A 9 11.21 -0.24 -0.03
CA ALA A 9 10.74 0.79 -0.95
C ALA A 9 9.38 1.33 -0.48
N LEU A 10 9.25 2.66 -0.46
CA LEU A 10 7.98 3.35 -0.27
C LEU A 10 7.55 3.87 -1.63
N MET A 11 6.35 3.52 -2.06
CA MET A 11 5.87 3.79 -3.41
C MET A 11 4.50 4.47 -3.38
N ALA A 12 4.31 5.44 -4.26
CA ALA A 12 3.08 6.18 -4.48
C ALA A 12 3.13 6.76 -5.90
N HIS A 13 1.98 7.10 -6.50
CA HIS A 13 1.98 7.85 -7.76
C HIS A 13 1.62 9.32 -7.55
N TYR A 14 1.97 10.19 -8.48
CA TYR A 14 1.66 11.61 -8.36
C TYR A 14 0.74 12.13 -9.46
N ASP A 15 0.52 11.35 -10.51
CA ASP A 15 -0.47 11.66 -11.52
C ASP A 15 -1.90 11.42 -10.99
N SER A 16 -2.87 11.99 -11.66
CA SER A 16 -4.27 11.85 -11.30
C SER A 16 -5.14 11.83 -12.55
N ALA A 17 -6.27 11.18 -12.46
CA ALA A 17 -7.22 11.07 -13.56
C ALA A 17 -8.59 11.65 -13.22
N THR A 18 -9.30 12.12 -14.24
CA THR A 18 -10.74 12.31 -14.20
C THR A 18 -11.38 11.30 -15.14
N VAL A 19 -12.40 10.60 -14.66
CA VAL A 19 -13.16 9.64 -15.47
C VAL A 19 -14.54 10.21 -15.74
N GLU A 20 -14.92 10.25 -16.99
CA GLU A 20 -16.25 10.66 -17.45
C GLU A 20 -16.92 9.52 -18.21
N ALA A 21 -18.24 9.46 -18.14
CA ALA A 21 -19.04 8.52 -18.91
C ALA A 21 -19.57 9.20 -20.19
N ASP A 22 -19.46 8.53 -21.32
CA ASP A 22 -20.08 8.95 -22.57
C ASP A 22 -21.62 8.75 -22.55
N GLU A 23 -22.30 9.14 -23.62
CA GLU A 23 -23.76 9.02 -23.76
C GLU A 23 -24.26 7.55 -23.66
N ASN A 24 -23.37 6.56 -23.85
CA ASN A 24 -23.67 5.14 -23.75
C ASN A 24 -23.24 4.54 -22.40
N GLY A 25 -22.70 5.35 -21.50
CA GLY A 25 -22.19 4.93 -20.20
C GLY A 25 -20.81 4.30 -20.22
N HIS A 26 -20.07 4.39 -21.33
CA HIS A 26 -18.68 3.96 -21.35
C HIS A 26 -17.79 4.98 -20.66
N GLN A 27 -17.01 4.50 -19.72
CA GLN A 27 -16.06 5.33 -18.99
C GLN A 27 -14.79 5.56 -19.80
N HIS A 28 -14.29 6.77 -19.80
CA HIS A 28 -13.02 7.15 -20.41
C HIS A 28 -12.31 8.18 -19.54
N ILE A 29 -10.99 8.10 -19.55
CA ILE A 29 -10.13 9.07 -18.86
C ILE A 29 -10.12 10.36 -19.68
N THR A 30 -10.29 11.48 -19.00
CA THR A 30 -10.16 12.82 -19.60
C THR A 30 -8.95 13.52 -18.99
N ASP A 31 -8.45 14.53 -19.67
CA ASP A 31 -7.44 15.49 -19.18
C ASP A 31 -8.00 16.47 -18.13
N GLY A 32 -8.90 15.95 -17.32
CA GLY A 32 -9.80 16.69 -16.46
C GLY A 32 -9.16 17.37 -15.28
N THR A 33 -9.99 17.68 -14.31
CA THR A 33 -9.76 18.66 -13.26
C THR A 33 -9.50 18.03 -11.90
N SER A 34 -9.30 16.70 -11.80
CA SER A 34 -8.86 16.05 -10.56
C SER A 34 -7.50 16.61 -10.14
N LEU A 35 -7.39 16.95 -8.88
CA LEU A 35 -6.12 17.39 -8.29
C LEU A 35 -5.35 16.25 -7.63
N GLY A 36 -5.94 15.03 -7.58
CA GLY A 36 -5.33 13.88 -6.94
C GLY A 36 -5.00 14.11 -5.47
N ALA A 37 -5.87 14.82 -4.74
CA ALA A 37 -5.56 15.18 -3.36
C ALA A 37 -5.59 13.98 -2.42
N ALA A 38 -6.44 13.00 -2.71
CA ALA A 38 -6.43 11.70 -2.07
C ALA A 38 -5.69 10.69 -2.95
N ASP A 39 -6.00 10.63 -4.23
CA ASP A 39 -5.47 9.65 -5.19
C ASP A 39 -4.41 10.27 -6.14
N ASP A 40 -3.07 10.20 -5.83
CA ASP A 40 -2.53 9.58 -4.62
C ASP A 40 -1.74 10.60 -3.78
N GLY A 41 -2.32 11.79 -3.59
CA GLY A 41 -1.76 12.81 -2.72
C GLY A 41 -1.58 12.36 -1.26
N TYR A 42 -2.43 11.45 -0.76
CA TYR A 42 -2.27 10.83 0.56
C TYR A 42 -0.97 10.05 0.65
N GLY A 43 -0.68 9.20 -0.33
CA GLY A 43 0.53 8.41 -0.36
C GLY A 43 1.78 9.25 -0.42
N VAL A 44 1.83 10.21 -1.35
CA VAL A 44 2.97 11.13 -1.48
C VAL A 44 3.20 11.92 -0.19
N ALA A 45 2.14 12.48 0.41
CA ALA A 45 2.25 13.25 1.64
C ALA A 45 2.72 12.39 2.83
N ALA A 46 2.17 11.17 2.97
CA ALA A 46 2.56 10.25 4.03
C ALA A 46 4.04 9.82 3.92
N ILE A 47 4.54 9.59 2.71
CA ILE A 47 5.95 9.27 2.46
C ILE A 47 6.84 10.46 2.87
N VAL A 48 6.54 11.65 2.36
CA VAL A 48 7.35 12.84 2.64
C VAL A 48 7.40 13.16 4.13
N GLU A 49 6.24 13.10 4.82
CA GLU A 49 6.17 13.36 6.25
C GLU A 49 6.87 12.28 7.07
N THR A 50 6.77 11.02 6.67
CA THR A 50 7.51 9.92 7.29
C THR A 50 9.02 10.15 7.22
N LEU A 51 9.54 10.52 6.05
CA LEU A 51 10.96 10.83 5.89
C LEU A 51 11.39 12.02 6.76
N ARG A 52 10.56 13.06 6.83
CA ARG A 52 10.81 14.21 7.69
C ARG A 52 10.88 13.80 9.17
N ALA A 53 9.94 12.97 9.62
CA ALA A 53 9.89 12.47 10.99
C ALA A 53 11.11 11.61 11.33
N LEU A 54 11.47 10.65 10.47
CA LEU A 54 12.65 9.80 10.67
C LEU A 54 13.94 10.62 10.70
N LYS A 55 14.07 11.60 9.81
CA LYS A 55 15.25 12.51 9.79
C LYS A 55 15.36 13.33 11.08
N ALA A 56 14.23 13.76 11.64
CA ALA A 56 14.19 14.53 12.88
C ALA A 56 14.67 13.74 14.11
N GLU A 57 14.66 12.40 14.06
CA GLU A 57 15.20 11.55 15.13
C GLU A 57 16.73 11.64 15.24
N GLY A 58 17.41 12.08 14.19
CA GLY A 58 18.87 12.22 14.21
C GLY A 58 19.64 10.90 14.29
N ARG A 59 18.96 9.77 14.10
CA ARG A 59 19.52 8.41 14.13
C ARG A 59 19.99 7.98 12.75
N GLN A 60 21.10 7.25 12.69
CA GLN A 60 21.50 6.57 11.45
C GLN A 60 20.66 5.30 11.28
N PRO A 61 19.95 5.12 10.16
CA PRO A 61 19.20 3.90 9.90
C PRO A 61 20.12 2.66 9.82
N GLU A 62 19.64 1.53 10.31
CA GLU A 62 20.29 0.24 10.12
C GLU A 62 20.03 -0.28 8.69
N ASN A 63 18.78 -0.16 8.20
CA ASN A 63 18.39 -0.62 6.88
C ASN A 63 18.04 0.55 5.97
N SER A 64 18.19 0.34 4.68
CA SER A 64 17.99 1.38 3.66
C SER A 64 16.53 1.59 3.33
N LEU A 65 16.23 2.81 2.86
CA LEU A 65 14.93 3.19 2.31
C LEU A 65 15.13 3.65 0.87
N LYS A 66 14.25 3.22 -0.02
CA LYS A 66 14.11 3.68 -1.40
C LYS A 66 12.76 4.38 -1.53
N ILE A 67 12.74 5.54 -2.15
CA ILE A 67 11.51 6.27 -2.43
C ILE A 67 11.27 6.20 -3.93
N VAL A 68 10.06 5.81 -4.30
CA VAL A 68 9.64 5.69 -5.69
C VAL A 68 8.33 6.44 -5.84
N ILE A 69 8.37 7.53 -6.58
CA ILE A 69 7.17 8.28 -6.94
C ILE A 69 6.96 8.08 -8.44
N THR A 70 5.91 7.35 -8.79
CA THR A 70 5.61 7.00 -10.17
C THR A 70 4.76 8.05 -10.85
N ASP A 71 4.79 8.02 -12.18
CA ASP A 71 3.96 8.82 -13.07
C ASP A 71 3.13 7.89 -13.97
N ALA A 72 2.02 8.40 -14.45
CA ALA A 72 1.20 7.69 -15.42
C ALA A 72 0.70 6.30 -14.94
N GLU A 73 0.40 6.21 -13.65
CA GLU A 73 -0.27 5.06 -13.04
C GLU A 73 -1.66 4.90 -13.66
N GLU A 74 -2.41 5.99 -13.70
CA GLU A 74 -3.80 6.10 -14.11
C GLU A 74 -4.05 5.76 -15.59
N ILE A 75 -3.03 5.85 -16.41
CA ILE A 75 -3.10 5.51 -17.84
C ILE A 75 -2.44 4.17 -18.17
N GLY A 76 -2.36 3.28 -17.19
CA GLY A 76 -1.94 1.89 -17.37
C GLY A 76 -0.61 1.52 -16.72
N LEU A 77 -0.30 2.07 -15.57
CA LEU A 77 0.86 1.71 -14.73
C LEU A 77 2.19 1.93 -15.49
N VAL A 78 2.25 3.00 -16.31
CA VAL A 78 3.35 3.22 -17.25
C VAL A 78 4.66 3.46 -16.49
N GLY A 79 4.63 4.25 -15.41
CA GLY A 79 5.80 4.51 -14.59
C GLY A 79 6.38 3.24 -13.97
N ALA A 80 5.55 2.42 -13.33
CA ALA A 80 5.98 1.17 -12.73
C ALA A 80 6.48 0.17 -13.79
N ARG A 81 5.84 0.11 -14.97
CA ARG A 81 6.31 -0.74 -16.08
C ARG A 81 7.67 -0.31 -16.57
N ASN A 82 7.88 0.99 -16.77
CA ASN A 82 9.14 1.56 -17.19
C ASN A 82 10.24 1.30 -16.15
N GLU A 83 9.93 1.54 -14.85
CA GLU A 83 10.85 1.27 -13.75
C GLU A 83 11.31 -0.19 -13.73
N MET A 84 10.36 -1.13 -13.86
CA MET A 84 10.68 -2.56 -13.89
C MET A 84 11.34 -3.04 -15.19
N GLN A 85 11.19 -2.32 -16.28
CA GLN A 85 11.84 -2.65 -17.55
C GLN A 85 13.29 -2.16 -17.61
N HIS A 86 13.55 -0.96 -17.10
CA HIS A 86 14.81 -0.26 -17.30
C HIS A 86 15.68 -0.13 -16.03
N HIS A 87 15.05 -0.20 -14.84
CA HIS A 87 15.70 0.03 -13.53
C HIS A 87 15.56 -1.15 -12.58
N ARG A 88 15.23 -2.35 -13.08
CA ARG A 88 15.03 -3.56 -12.26
C ARG A 88 16.23 -3.87 -11.35
N ALA A 89 17.44 -3.60 -11.81
CA ALA A 89 18.66 -3.81 -11.03
C ALA A 89 18.72 -2.97 -9.75
N ASP A 90 18.10 -1.80 -9.74
CA ASP A 90 18.05 -0.92 -8.57
C ASP A 90 17.15 -1.44 -7.44
N TYR A 91 16.52 -2.61 -7.66
CA TYR A 91 15.64 -3.28 -6.71
C TYR A 91 16.18 -4.62 -6.21
N GLU A 92 17.43 -4.97 -6.52
CA GLU A 92 18.01 -6.27 -6.10
C GLU A 92 18.00 -6.47 -4.59
N ASN A 93 18.16 -5.40 -3.82
CA ASN A 93 18.17 -5.42 -2.36
C ASN A 93 16.85 -4.97 -1.73
N VAL A 94 15.76 -4.86 -2.53
CA VAL A 94 14.43 -4.48 -2.03
C VAL A 94 13.73 -5.72 -1.49
N ASP A 95 13.57 -5.76 -0.18
CA ASP A 95 12.90 -6.85 0.54
C ASP A 95 11.41 -6.63 0.72
N LEU A 96 10.95 -5.37 0.69
CA LEU A 96 9.57 -4.99 0.84
C LEU A 96 9.26 -3.75 0.02
N VAL A 97 8.16 -3.78 -0.70
CA VAL A 97 7.54 -2.60 -1.30
C VAL A 97 6.26 -2.28 -0.52
N LEU A 98 6.23 -1.12 0.10
CA LEU A 98 5.04 -0.54 0.70
C LEU A 98 4.46 0.45 -0.29
N ASN A 99 3.36 0.07 -0.93
CA ASN A 99 2.62 0.92 -1.86
C ASN A 99 1.47 1.61 -1.14
N LEU A 100 1.26 2.84 -1.48
CA LEU A 100 0.17 3.65 -0.99
C LEU A 100 -0.72 4.01 -2.17
N GLU A 101 -2.00 4.08 -1.90
CA GLU A 101 -3.07 4.28 -2.87
C GLU A 101 -4.25 4.97 -2.21
N ALA A 102 -5.18 5.48 -2.98
CA ALA A 102 -6.46 5.88 -2.46
C ALA A 102 -7.59 5.61 -3.47
N ARG A 103 -8.76 5.24 -2.95
CA ARG A 103 -9.99 5.11 -3.72
C ARG A 103 -11.11 5.97 -3.13
N GLY A 104 -10.75 6.85 -2.24
CA GLY A 104 -11.69 7.75 -1.60
C GLY A 104 -11.00 8.68 -0.64
N THR A 105 -11.73 9.72 -0.23
CA THR A 105 -11.18 10.85 0.53
C THR A 105 -11.29 10.68 2.04
N SER A 106 -11.92 9.61 2.53
CA SER A 106 -12.17 9.44 3.97
C SER A 106 -12.08 7.99 4.45
N GLY A 107 -12.24 7.81 5.76
CA GLY A 107 -12.23 6.52 6.44
C GLY A 107 -10.81 6.01 6.75
N PRO A 108 -10.71 4.82 7.33
CA PRO A 108 -9.41 4.26 7.67
C PRO A 108 -8.64 3.86 6.40
N ALA A 109 -7.32 3.99 6.44
CA ALA A 109 -6.43 3.38 5.47
C ALA A 109 -6.38 1.86 5.72
N PHE A 110 -6.76 1.08 4.72
CA PHE A 110 -6.78 -0.38 4.77
C PHE A 110 -5.54 -0.96 4.12
N MET A 111 -4.91 -1.93 4.75
CA MET A 111 -4.03 -2.85 4.04
C MET A 111 -4.94 -3.84 3.31
N PHE A 112 -5.10 -3.66 1.99
CA PHE A 112 -6.07 -4.37 1.17
C PHE A 112 -5.45 -5.44 0.27
N GLU A 113 -4.15 -5.40 0.06
CA GLU A 113 -3.44 -6.36 -0.78
C GLU A 113 -2.05 -6.69 -0.22
N THR A 114 -1.62 -7.91 -0.43
CA THR A 114 -0.26 -8.39 -0.19
C THR A 114 0.17 -9.29 -1.34
N SER A 115 1.47 -9.45 -1.51
CA SER A 115 2.00 -10.56 -2.33
C SER A 115 1.60 -11.91 -1.74
N PRO A 116 1.56 -13.00 -2.55
CA PRO A 116 1.36 -14.37 -2.06
C PRO A 116 2.39 -14.81 -1.01
N ASN A 117 2.05 -15.84 -0.23
CA ASN A 117 2.87 -16.32 0.89
C ASN A 117 3.08 -15.23 1.95
N ASN A 118 2.02 -14.57 2.32
CA ASN A 118 2.00 -13.31 3.06
C ASN A 118 2.22 -13.45 4.57
N SER A 119 2.41 -14.64 5.12
CA SER A 119 2.39 -14.82 6.59
C SER A 119 3.42 -13.96 7.32
N ALA A 120 4.61 -13.79 6.76
CA ALA A 120 5.65 -12.95 7.35
C ALA A 120 5.35 -11.45 7.17
N VAL A 121 4.99 -11.00 5.96
CA VAL A 121 4.74 -9.59 5.67
C VAL A 121 3.45 -9.09 6.35
N ALA A 122 2.38 -9.88 6.39
CA ALA A 122 1.17 -9.55 7.15
C ALA A 122 1.45 -9.53 8.66
N GLY A 123 2.27 -10.48 9.15
CA GLY A 123 2.74 -10.47 10.53
C GLY A 123 3.52 -9.21 10.88
N TYR A 124 4.40 -8.76 9.96
CA TYR A 124 5.14 -7.51 10.11
C TYR A 124 4.20 -6.30 10.21
N PHE A 125 3.24 -6.18 9.29
CA PHE A 125 2.21 -5.15 9.33
C PHE A 125 1.46 -5.13 10.68
N LEU A 126 0.90 -6.27 11.08
CA LEU A 126 0.11 -6.37 12.31
C LEU A 126 0.90 -6.10 13.59
N SER A 127 2.22 -6.23 13.56
CA SER A 127 3.08 -6.03 14.72
C SER A 127 3.59 -4.59 14.88
N HIS A 128 3.69 -3.82 13.79
CA HIS A 128 4.29 -2.49 13.80
C HIS A 128 3.31 -1.35 13.52
N VAL A 129 2.07 -1.67 13.18
CA VAL A 129 1.00 -0.67 13.02
C VAL A 129 0.15 -0.64 14.29
N LYS A 130 -0.01 0.55 14.90
CA LYS A 130 -0.75 0.71 16.16
C LYS A 130 -2.24 0.42 16.03
N GLN A 131 -2.83 0.81 14.93
CA GLN A 131 -4.25 0.64 14.62
C GLN A 131 -4.40 0.00 13.23
N PRO A 132 -3.96 -1.26 13.07
CA PRO A 132 -4.04 -1.91 11.78
C PRO A 132 -5.51 -2.08 11.38
N VAL A 133 -5.83 -1.75 10.15
CA VAL A 133 -7.14 -2.04 9.57
C VAL A 133 -6.93 -2.92 8.35
N SER A 134 -7.32 -4.17 8.46
CA SER A 134 -7.19 -5.15 7.39
C SER A 134 -7.96 -6.43 7.69
N SER A 135 -8.21 -7.21 6.66
CA SER A 135 -8.78 -8.55 6.72
C SER A 135 -8.33 -9.34 5.51
N SER A 136 -8.05 -10.64 5.67
CA SER A 136 -7.74 -11.54 4.56
C SER A 136 -8.84 -11.65 3.50
N LEU A 137 -10.05 -11.16 3.80
CA LEU A 137 -11.12 -11.08 2.82
C LEU A 137 -10.84 -10.00 1.77
N LEU A 138 -10.17 -8.89 2.14
CA LEU A 138 -9.93 -7.76 1.24
C LEU A 138 -9.09 -8.14 0.00
N PRO A 139 -7.94 -8.82 0.12
CA PRO A 139 -7.20 -9.29 -1.04
C PRO A 139 -8.02 -10.17 -1.97
N SER A 140 -8.87 -11.04 -1.40
CA SER A 140 -9.75 -11.93 -2.17
C SER A 140 -10.85 -11.19 -2.93
N LEU A 141 -11.35 -10.09 -2.38
CA LEU A 141 -12.31 -9.20 -3.05
C LEU A 141 -11.61 -8.37 -4.12
N TYR A 142 -10.48 -7.74 -3.77
CA TYR A 142 -9.71 -6.90 -4.66
C TYR A 142 -9.27 -7.65 -5.93
N ALA A 143 -8.80 -8.89 -5.79
CA ALA A 143 -8.40 -9.74 -6.93
C ALA A 143 -9.53 -10.00 -7.95
N ARG A 144 -10.79 -9.69 -7.61
CA ARG A 144 -11.96 -9.82 -8.51
C ARG A 144 -12.44 -8.50 -9.07
N MET A 145 -11.84 -7.39 -8.63
CA MET A 145 -12.19 -6.06 -9.14
C MET A 145 -11.40 -5.75 -10.40
N PRO A 146 -11.95 -4.95 -11.32
CA PRO A 146 -11.26 -4.59 -12.58
C PRO A 146 -10.20 -3.49 -12.42
N ASN A 147 -9.82 -3.18 -11.20
CA ASN A 147 -8.81 -2.16 -10.93
C ASN A 147 -7.42 -2.77 -10.81
N GLY A 148 -6.41 -1.94 -10.99
CA GLY A 148 -5.01 -2.27 -10.74
C GLY A 148 -4.34 -1.16 -9.96
N THR A 149 -3.14 -1.44 -9.50
CA THR A 149 -2.19 -0.50 -8.93
C THR A 149 -0.80 -0.84 -9.47
N ASP A 150 0.18 -0.02 -9.22
CA ASP A 150 1.57 -0.31 -9.58
C ASP A 150 2.04 -1.70 -9.11
N MET A 151 1.38 -2.24 -8.07
CA MET A 151 1.68 -3.58 -7.57
C MET A 151 1.33 -4.70 -8.54
N ASN A 152 0.41 -4.48 -9.46
CA ASN A 152 0.13 -5.42 -10.55
C ASN A 152 1.35 -5.65 -11.48
N VAL A 153 2.29 -4.71 -11.46
CA VAL A 153 3.57 -4.84 -12.19
C VAL A 153 4.63 -5.54 -11.34
N LEU A 154 4.65 -5.29 -10.02
CA LEU A 154 5.72 -5.76 -9.14
C LEU A 154 5.47 -7.18 -8.60
N ILE A 155 4.24 -7.50 -8.19
CA ILE A 155 3.90 -8.82 -7.62
C ILE A 155 4.27 -9.99 -8.57
N PRO A 156 3.94 -9.94 -9.89
CA PRO A 156 4.32 -11.01 -10.81
C PRO A 156 5.84 -11.16 -11.01
N LYS A 157 6.62 -10.17 -10.58
CA LYS A 157 8.09 -10.19 -10.63
C LYS A 157 8.73 -10.68 -9.34
N GLY A 158 7.91 -11.14 -8.39
CA GLY A 158 8.36 -11.79 -7.15
C GLY A 158 8.66 -10.84 -6.00
N PHE A 159 8.22 -9.58 -6.06
CA PHE A 159 8.39 -8.66 -4.93
C PHE A 159 7.44 -8.99 -3.79
N THR A 160 7.93 -8.85 -2.57
CA THR A 160 7.08 -8.83 -1.37
C THR A 160 6.45 -7.45 -1.24
N VAL A 161 5.12 -7.41 -1.09
CA VAL A 161 4.34 -6.18 -1.17
C VAL A 161 3.36 -6.07 -0.02
N LEU A 162 3.19 -4.85 0.48
CA LEU A 162 2.03 -4.36 1.22
C LEU A 162 1.40 -3.21 0.45
N ASN A 163 0.09 -3.25 0.24
CA ASN A 163 -0.65 -2.20 -0.45
C ASN A 163 -1.74 -1.64 0.47
N ILE A 164 -1.77 -0.32 0.65
CA ILE A 164 -2.63 0.38 1.61
C ILE A 164 -3.44 1.46 0.89
N ALA A 165 -4.77 1.49 1.11
CA ALA A 165 -5.66 2.50 0.54
C ALA A 165 -6.79 2.91 1.49
N ALA A 166 -7.24 4.17 1.42
CA ALA A 166 -8.53 4.61 1.92
C ALA A 166 -9.61 4.40 0.85
N ILE A 167 -10.84 4.06 1.28
CA ILE A 167 -11.94 3.72 0.36
C ILE A 167 -13.27 4.42 0.69
N GLY A 168 -13.32 5.22 1.76
CA GLY A 168 -14.54 5.96 2.13
C GLY A 168 -14.73 7.20 1.27
N GLU A 169 -15.99 7.60 1.05
CA GLU A 169 -16.35 8.69 0.13
C GLU A 169 -15.74 8.52 -1.27
N ALA A 170 -15.92 7.30 -1.81
CA ALA A 170 -15.37 6.89 -3.11
C ALA A 170 -15.97 7.67 -4.31
N GLU A 171 -17.01 8.44 -4.10
CA GLU A 171 -17.60 9.35 -5.09
C GLU A 171 -16.67 10.50 -5.51
N HIS A 172 -15.60 10.73 -4.75
CA HIS A 172 -14.57 11.71 -5.11
C HIS A 172 -13.48 11.13 -6.00
N TYR A 173 -13.33 9.79 -6.00
CA TYR A 173 -12.33 9.08 -6.77
C TYR A 173 -12.49 9.32 -8.27
N HIS A 174 -11.42 9.73 -8.93
CA HIS A 174 -11.38 10.08 -10.35
C HIS A 174 -12.36 11.20 -10.76
N HIS A 175 -12.62 12.12 -9.84
CA HIS A 175 -13.48 13.28 -10.06
C HIS A 175 -12.78 14.60 -9.71
N ALA A 176 -13.27 15.70 -10.27
CA ALA A 176 -12.84 17.06 -9.93
C ALA A 176 -12.97 17.40 -8.43
N THR A 177 -13.70 16.58 -7.68
CA THR A 177 -13.88 16.70 -6.23
C THR A 177 -12.79 15.95 -5.44
N ASP A 178 -11.89 15.22 -6.08
CA ASP A 178 -10.64 14.80 -5.43
C ASP A 178 -9.71 15.99 -5.28
N ALA A 179 -9.99 16.80 -4.29
CA ALA A 179 -9.37 18.10 -4.06
C ALA A 179 -9.11 18.34 -2.57
N PRO A 180 -8.14 19.18 -2.19
CA PRO A 180 -7.72 19.38 -0.80
C PRO A 180 -8.85 19.72 0.19
N ARG A 181 -9.93 20.35 -0.28
CA ARG A 181 -11.09 20.69 0.58
C ARG A 181 -11.90 19.48 1.03
N TYR A 182 -11.74 18.32 0.38
CA TYR A 182 -12.43 17.08 0.71
C TYR A 182 -11.51 16.06 1.39
N VAL A 183 -10.24 16.40 1.58
CA VAL A 183 -9.28 15.56 2.30
C VAL A 183 -9.70 15.44 3.77
N ASP A 184 -9.87 14.23 4.26
CA ASP A 184 -10.04 13.96 5.68
C ASP A 184 -8.67 13.87 6.36
N HIS A 185 -8.41 14.81 7.26
CA HIS A 185 -7.14 14.87 7.99
C HIS A 185 -6.92 13.67 8.92
N SER A 186 -7.99 13.03 9.43
CA SER A 186 -7.86 11.82 10.25
C SER A 186 -7.46 10.61 9.40
N THR A 187 -7.93 10.55 8.16
CA THR A 187 -7.50 9.56 7.17
C THR A 187 -6.02 9.74 6.85
N LEU A 188 -5.59 10.96 6.51
CA LEU A 188 -4.19 11.26 6.24
C LEU A 188 -3.29 10.94 7.45
N GLN A 189 -3.74 11.27 8.68
CA GLN A 189 -3.03 10.91 9.90
C GLN A 189 -2.90 9.39 10.05
N HIS A 190 -3.95 8.63 9.73
CA HIS A 190 -3.92 7.17 9.82
C HIS A 190 -2.96 6.56 8.80
N TYR A 191 -2.87 7.10 7.57
CA TYR A 191 -1.80 6.73 6.63
C TYR A 191 -0.42 6.99 7.22
N GLY A 192 -0.19 8.21 7.70
CA GLY A 192 1.09 8.60 8.29
C GLY A 192 1.49 7.70 9.45
N ASP A 193 0.57 7.36 10.35
CA ASP A 193 0.83 6.48 11.48
C ASP A 193 1.22 5.06 11.05
N GLN A 194 0.58 4.53 10.01
CA GLN A 194 0.91 3.20 9.47
C GLN A 194 2.26 3.21 8.76
N VAL A 195 2.47 4.15 7.84
CA VAL A 195 3.72 4.27 7.08
C VAL A 195 4.90 4.52 8.01
N LEU A 196 4.75 5.46 8.96
CA LEU A 196 5.80 5.76 9.92
C LEU A 196 6.10 4.56 10.82
N GLY A 197 5.08 3.85 11.29
CA GLY A 197 5.25 2.67 12.15
C GLY A 197 6.08 1.59 11.46
N LEU A 198 5.70 1.21 10.23
CA LEU A 198 6.40 0.22 9.42
C LEU A 198 7.82 0.65 9.06
N THR A 199 7.95 1.89 8.56
CA THR A 199 9.24 2.40 8.09
C THR A 199 10.21 2.62 9.25
N ARG A 200 9.73 3.04 10.41
CA ARG A 200 10.55 3.22 11.61
C ARG A 200 11.09 1.90 12.12
N ALA A 201 10.22 0.89 12.20
CA ALA A 201 10.66 -0.46 12.59
C ALA A 201 11.69 -1.00 11.60
N TRP A 202 11.46 -0.84 10.29
CA TRP A 202 12.44 -1.22 9.27
C TRP A 202 13.78 -0.52 9.46
N ALA A 203 13.73 0.79 9.60
CA ALA A 203 14.94 1.61 9.62
C ALA A 203 15.77 1.42 10.89
N PHE A 204 15.16 1.13 12.06
CA PHE A 204 15.84 1.29 13.35
C PHE A 204 15.80 0.08 14.28
N ASP A 205 14.98 -0.94 14.04
CA ASP A 205 14.81 -2.06 14.98
C ASP A 205 15.81 -3.22 14.75
N GLY A 206 16.98 -2.90 14.21
CA GLY A 206 18.06 -3.86 13.99
C GLY A 206 18.07 -4.45 12.60
N GLN A 207 18.44 -5.73 12.48
CA GLN A 207 18.47 -6.38 11.16
C GLN A 207 17.05 -6.48 10.58
N ALA A 208 16.91 -6.14 9.29
CA ALA A 208 15.67 -6.29 8.57
C ALA A 208 15.13 -7.72 8.70
N PRO A 209 13.83 -7.89 9.03
CA PRO A 209 13.24 -9.22 9.15
C PRO A 209 13.20 -9.91 7.77
N THR A 210 13.18 -11.24 7.77
CA THR A 210 12.83 -12.01 6.59
C THR A 210 11.34 -11.92 6.38
N LEU A 211 10.90 -11.36 5.26
CA LEU A 211 9.48 -11.14 4.95
C LEU A 211 8.91 -12.15 3.94
N THR A 212 9.74 -13.03 3.41
CA THR A 212 9.30 -14.20 2.65
C THR A 212 8.94 -15.35 3.58
N ALA A 213 7.87 -16.08 3.25
CA ALA A 213 7.41 -17.21 4.05
C ALA A 213 6.78 -18.29 3.17
N ASP A 214 6.57 -19.47 3.75
CA ASP A 214 5.91 -20.60 3.09
C ASP A 214 4.44 -20.63 3.52
N GLY A 215 3.59 -19.83 2.87
CA GLY A 215 2.14 -19.86 3.07
C GLY A 215 1.54 -18.54 3.53
N ASP A 216 0.22 -18.52 3.51
CA ASP A 216 -0.58 -17.35 3.84
C ASP A 216 -1.09 -17.36 5.29
N LEU A 217 -1.27 -16.17 5.82
CA LEU A 217 -1.90 -15.91 7.09
C LEU A 217 -3.34 -15.47 6.84
N HIS A 218 -4.31 -16.12 7.49
CA HIS A 218 -5.65 -15.58 7.63
C HIS A 218 -5.72 -14.72 8.87
N PHE A 219 -6.27 -13.53 8.71
CA PHE A 219 -6.45 -12.58 9.82
C PHE A 219 -7.68 -11.71 9.59
N PHE A 220 -8.27 -11.28 10.70
CA PHE A 220 -9.38 -10.32 10.72
C PHE A 220 -9.46 -9.66 12.08
N GLN A 221 -10.04 -8.49 12.12
CA GLN A 221 -10.25 -7.74 13.35
C GLN A 221 -11.65 -8.02 13.90
N LEU A 222 -11.72 -8.48 15.16
CA LEU A 222 -12.97 -8.65 15.89
C LEU A 222 -13.41 -7.35 16.57
N TRP A 223 -12.43 -6.57 17.05
CA TRP A 223 -12.65 -5.34 17.81
C TRP A 223 -11.40 -4.45 17.71
N ARG A 224 -11.51 -3.17 18.10
CA ARG A 224 -10.35 -2.28 18.14
C ARG A 224 -9.22 -2.93 18.94
N GLY A 225 -8.10 -3.22 18.29
CA GLY A 225 -6.90 -3.81 18.87
C GLY A 225 -6.91 -5.33 19.03
N LEU A 226 -8.01 -6.03 18.74
CA LEU A 226 -8.06 -7.50 18.79
C LEU A 226 -8.08 -8.07 17.36
N THR A 227 -6.92 -8.55 16.93
CA THR A 227 -6.77 -9.24 15.65
C THR A 227 -6.65 -10.75 15.88
N VAL A 228 -7.53 -11.51 15.26
CA VAL A 228 -7.41 -12.97 15.15
C VAL A 228 -6.53 -13.26 13.95
N ARG A 229 -5.57 -14.17 14.11
CA ARG A 229 -4.70 -14.63 13.01
C ARG A 229 -4.40 -16.12 13.15
N TYR A 230 -4.39 -16.83 12.03
CA TYR A 230 -4.02 -18.24 11.95
C TYR A 230 -3.51 -18.60 10.54
N PRO A 231 -2.67 -19.65 10.38
CA PRO A 231 -2.23 -20.11 9.07
C PRO A 231 -3.42 -20.47 8.17
N ALA A 232 -3.35 -20.12 6.90
CA ALA A 232 -4.43 -20.37 5.94
C ALA A 232 -4.81 -21.88 5.86
N ALA A 233 -3.84 -22.77 6.02
CA ALA A 233 -4.06 -24.21 6.07
C ALA A 233 -5.05 -24.64 7.17
N VAL A 234 -5.08 -23.94 8.31
CA VAL A 234 -6.05 -24.20 9.39
C VAL A 234 -7.45 -23.83 8.96
N GLY A 235 -7.62 -22.70 8.27
CA GLY A 235 -8.91 -22.25 7.73
C GLY A 235 -9.47 -23.24 6.71
N THR A 236 -8.63 -23.74 5.82
CA THR A 236 -9.01 -24.78 4.85
C THR A 236 -9.44 -26.07 5.56
N GLY A 237 -8.70 -26.50 6.58
CA GLY A 237 -9.04 -27.69 7.37
C GLY A 237 -10.39 -27.56 8.09
N LEU A 238 -10.67 -26.41 8.71
CA LEU A 238 -11.96 -26.14 9.36
C LEU A 238 -13.11 -26.08 8.36
N GLY A 239 -12.90 -25.51 7.16
CA GLY A 239 -13.88 -25.49 6.09
C GLY A 239 -14.24 -26.91 5.60
N CYS A 240 -13.25 -27.78 5.46
CA CYS A 240 -13.47 -29.19 5.08
C CYS A 240 -14.22 -30.01 6.16
N LEU A 241 -14.15 -29.59 7.43
CA LEU A 241 -14.90 -30.29 8.53
C LEU A 241 -16.33 -29.77 8.66
N ALA A 242 -16.67 -28.65 8.04
CA ALA A 242 -17.99 -28.04 8.10
C ALA A 242 -18.93 -28.45 6.94
N VAL A 243 -18.45 -29.26 6.01
CA VAL A 243 -19.15 -29.83 4.85
C VAL A 243 -19.38 -31.34 5.10
#